data_ef528837ce50fbc0ff2dfb86c3892583
#
_entry.id   ef528837ce50fbc0ff2dfb86c3892583
#
_cell.length_a   1.000
_cell.length_b   1.000
_cell.length_c   1.000
_cell.angle_alpha   90.00
_cell.angle_beta   90.00
_cell.angle_gamma   90.00
#
_symmetry.space_group_name_H-M   'P 1'
#
loop_
_entity.id
_entity.type
_entity.pdbx_description
1 polymer ?
#
loop_
_entity_poly.entity_id
_entity_poly.type
_entity_poly.pdbx_seq_one_letter_code
_entity_poly.pdbx_strand_id
1 'polypeptide(L)'
;YSRVRNVPFFPYEFNISYVVTYNQDCIFSLFSEQYTFTGGAHGSTLRTSETWDAQSGRKMTLSDFYQNNPSYIQDIQNWIQFEIAERLKANPGTYFDNYQELLRNSFHPENFYLTPGGIVIYYQQYDIAPYSSGIPEFLLPFDADTSNV
;
A
#
# COMPACT_ATOMS: atom_id res chain seq x y z
N TYR A 1 -5.66 -34.47 3.76
CA TYR A 1 -4.29 -34.80 4.19
C TYR A 1 -4.18 -34.82 5.71
N SER A 2 -4.68 -33.78 6.39
CA SER A 2 -4.68 -33.69 7.86
C SER A 2 -5.60 -34.73 8.52
N ARG A 3 -6.63 -35.20 7.82
CA ARG A 3 -7.57 -36.22 8.33
C ARG A 3 -6.95 -37.62 8.43
N VAL A 4 -5.95 -37.92 7.62
CA VAL A 4 -5.33 -39.24 7.59
C VAL A 4 -4.31 -39.45 8.72
N ARG A 5 -3.83 -38.35 9.32
CA ARG A 5 -2.79 -38.38 10.34
C ARG A 5 -3.26 -38.01 11.73
N ASN A 6 -4.58 -37.93 11.94
CA ASN A 6 -5.16 -37.48 13.21
C ASN A 6 -4.65 -36.09 13.68
N VAL A 7 -4.28 -35.21 12.75
CA VAL A 7 -3.86 -33.84 13.02
C VAL A 7 -5.10 -32.95 13.05
N PRO A 8 -5.19 -31.95 13.93
CA PRO A 8 -6.32 -31.01 13.93
C PRO A 8 -6.58 -30.43 12.55
N PHE A 9 -7.83 -30.45 12.11
CA PHE A 9 -8.23 -29.89 10.82
C PHE A 9 -8.47 -28.40 10.99
N PHE A 10 -7.66 -27.58 10.28
CA PHE A 10 -7.87 -26.14 10.17
C PHE A 10 -8.36 -25.84 8.75
N PRO A 11 -9.55 -25.26 8.59
CA PRO A 11 -10.03 -24.88 7.26
C PRO A 11 -9.13 -23.81 6.66
N TYR A 12 -8.81 -23.92 5.38
CA TYR A 12 -8.16 -22.87 4.65
C TYR A 12 -9.19 -21.81 4.27
N GLU A 13 -8.82 -20.54 4.39
CA GLU A 13 -9.66 -19.41 4.02
C GLU A 13 -8.99 -18.60 2.94
N PHE A 14 -9.80 -18.16 1.97
CA PHE A 14 -9.38 -17.25 0.94
C PHE A 14 -10.50 -16.25 0.69
N ASN A 15 -10.20 -14.97 0.86
CA ASN A 15 -11.15 -13.88 0.69
C ASN A 15 -10.53 -12.79 -0.18
N ILE A 16 -11.32 -12.24 -1.09
CA ILE A 16 -10.95 -11.07 -1.88
C ILE A 16 -11.98 -9.99 -1.60
N SER A 17 -11.49 -8.77 -1.31
CA SER A 17 -12.32 -7.58 -1.17
C SER A 17 -11.80 -6.46 -2.07
N TYR A 18 -12.70 -5.60 -2.51
CA TYR A 18 -12.41 -4.45 -3.38
C TYR A 18 -12.94 -3.18 -2.74
N VAL A 19 -12.16 -2.11 -2.82
CA VAL A 19 -12.58 -0.79 -2.36
C VAL A 19 -12.31 0.23 -3.46
N VAL A 20 -13.34 0.92 -3.94
CA VAL A 20 -13.18 2.08 -4.81
C VAL A 20 -12.90 3.29 -3.93
N THR A 21 -11.73 3.90 -4.10
CA THR A 21 -11.23 4.97 -3.23
C THR A 21 -11.36 6.36 -3.86
N TYR A 22 -11.51 6.43 -5.18
CA TYR A 22 -11.59 7.68 -5.92
C TYR A 22 -12.40 7.47 -7.20
N ASN A 23 -13.33 8.38 -7.48
CA ASN A 23 -14.14 8.35 -8.72
C ASN A 23 -14.57 9.77 -9.06
N GLN A 24 -13.68 10.55 -9.67
CA GLN A 24 -13.91 11.96 -10.01
C GLN A 24 -13.16 12.30 -11.31
N ASP A 25 -13.75 13.20 -12.10
CA ASP A 25 -13.11 13.77 -13.30
C ASP A 25 -12.62 12.72 -14.30
N CYS A 26 -13.42 11.67 -14.50
CA CYS A 26 -13.10 10.53 -15.37
C CYS A 26 -11.88 9.71 -14.91
N ILE A 27 -11.44 9.90 -13.68
CA ILE A 27 -10.38 9.09 -13.08
C ILE A 27 -11.00 8.26 -11.97
N PHE A 28 -10.70 6.97 -11.94
CA PHE A 28 -11.08 6.15 -10.80
C PHE A 28 -9.92 5.31 -10.31
N SER A 29 -9.92 5.07 -9.01
CA SER A 29 -8.89 4.32 -8.32
C SER A 29 -9.53 3.33 -7.36
N LEU A 30 -8.91 2.16 -7.26
CA LEU A 30 -9.36 1.12 -6.34
C LEU A 30 -8.16 0.35 -5.81
N PHE A 31 -8.36 -0.31 -4.68
CA PHE A 31 -7.47 -1.38 -4.26
C PHE A 31 -8.27 -2.65 -3.98
N SER A 32 -7.60 -3.78 -4.09
CA SER A 32 -8.12 -5.07 -3.66
C SER A 32 -7.20 -5.67 -2.61
N GLU A 33 -7.79 -6.41 -1.69
CA GLU A 33 -7.05 -7.18 -0.69
C GLU A 33 -7.40 -8.66 -0.83
N GLN A 34 -6.36 -9.48 -0.86
CA GLN A 34 -6.47 -10.93 -0.87
C GLN A 34 -5.99 -11.44 0.49
N TYR A 35 -6.92 -11.97 1.27
CA TYR A 35 -6.62 -12.60 2.53
C TYR A 35 -6.54 -14.10 2.34
N THR A 36 -5.47 -14.71 2.85
CA THR A 36 -5.24 -16.16 2.78
C THR A 36 -4.88 -16.68 4.17
N PHE A 37 -5.57 -17.73 4.60
CA PHE A 37 -5.23 -18.48 5.81
C PHE A 37 -5.08 -19.95 5.43
N THR A 38 -3.88 -20.48 5.60
CA THR A 38 -3.54 -21.88 5.29
C THR A 38 -3.11 -22.67 6.52
N GLY A 39 -3.44 -22.18 7.71
CA GLY A 39 -3.02 -22.72 8.99
C GLY A 39 -1.87 -21.90 9.58
N GLY A 40 -1.63 -22.06 10.87
CA GLY A 40 -0.62 -21.32 11.61
C GLY A 40 -1.21 -20.26 12.53
N ALA A 41 -0.39 -19.31 12.97
CA ALA A 41 -0.79 -18.32 13.96
C ALA A 41 -1.74 -17.26 13.41
N HIS A 42 -1.61 -16.88 12.13
CA HIS A 42 -2.42 -15.85 11.47
C HIS A 42 -2.38 -16.03 9.96
N GLY A 43 -3.31 -15.41 9.27
CA GLY A 43 -3.31 -15.32 7.83
C GLY A 43 -2.39 -14.22 7.29
N SER A 44 -2.37 -14.06 5.98
CA SER A 44 -1.66 -12.98 5.31
C SER A 44 -2.57 -12.23 4.35
N THR A 45 -2.34 -10.94 4.21
CA THR A 45 -3.07 -10.05 3.31
C THR A 45 -2.12 -9.47 2.29
N LEU A 46 -2.46 -9.59 1.02
CA LEU A 46 -1.77 -8.91 -0.07
C LEU A 46 -2.70 -7.86 -0.66
N ARG A 47 -2.22 -6.63 -0.77
CA ARG A 47 -2.97 -5.54 -1.41
C ARG A 47 -2.41 -5.28 -2.80
N THR A 48 -3.31 -5.11 -3.78
CA THR A 48 -2.99 -4.61 -5.11
C THR A 48 -3.90 -3.42 -5.41
N SER A 49 -3.48 -2.54 -6.31
CA SER A 49 -4.25 -1.35 -6.63
C SER A 49 -4.11 -0.97 -8.10
N GLU A 50 -5.07 -0.24 -8.59
CA GLU A 50 -5.08 0.30 -9.96
C GLU A 50 -5.80 1.63 -10.02
N THR A 51 -5.29 2.48 -10.91
CA THR A 51 -5.87 3.79 -11.19
C THR A 51 -6.02 3.92 -12.71
N TRP A 52 -7.20 4.34 -13.15
CA TRP A 52 -7.57 4.38 -14.56
C TRP A 52 -8.06 5.75 -14.96
N ASP A 53 -7.62 6.20 -16.13
CA ASP A 53 -8.25 7.28 -16.86
C ASP A 53 -9.37 6.67 -17.72
N ALA A 54 -10.61 6.85 -17.29
CA ALA A 54 -11.76 6.27 -17.98
C ALA A 54 -12.01 6.91 -19.35
N GLN A 55 -11.53 8.14 -19.58
CA GLN A 55 -11.67 8.81 -20.85
C GLN A 55 -10.79 8.21 -21.95
N SER A 56 -9.54 7.93 -21.62
CA SER A 56 -8.58 7.30 -22.56
C SER A 56 -8.57 5.77 -22.50
N GLY A 57 -9.11 5.18 -21.42
CA GLY A 57 -9.01 3.75 -21.15
C GLY A 57 -7.62 3.31 -20.71
N ARG A 58 -6.75 4.23 -20.35
CA ARG A 58 -5.35 3.95 -20.00
C ARG A 58 -5.18 3.80 -18.50
N LYS A 59 -4.43 2.77 -18.09
CA LYS A 59 -4.01 2.62 -16.70
C LYS A 59 -2.97 3.68 -16.37
N MET A 60 -3.18 4.40 -15.26
CA MET A 60 -2.29 5.45 -14.81
C MET A 60 -1.21 4.89 -13.89
N THR A 61 -0.02 5.47 -14.00
CA THR A 61 1.14 5.16 -13.18
C THR A 61 1.41 6.31 -12.21
N LEU A 62 2.20 6.03 -11.17
CA LEU A 62 2.58 7.06 -10.20
C LEU A 62 3.30 8.24 -10.88
N SER A 63 4.16 7.96 -11.86
CA SER A 63 4.88 8.99 -12.61
C SER A 63 3.96 9.95 -13.37
N ASP A 64 2.74 9.53 -13.72
CA ASP A 64 1.77 10.41 -14.40
C ASP A 64 1.38 11.62 -13.53
N PHE A 65 1.47 11.49 -12.20
CA PHE A 65 1.14 12.55 -11.25
C PHE A 65 2.33 13.44 -10.90
N TYR A 66 3.52 13.14 -11.41
CA TYR A 66 4.77 13.86 -11.11
C TYR A 66 5.57 14.17 -12.37
N GLN A 67 4.89 14.59 -13.43
CA GLN A 67 5.51 14.78 -14.76
C GLN A 67 6.64 15.81 -14.78
N ASN A 68 6.60 16.77 -13.87
CA ASN A 68 7.59 17.87 -13.82
C ASN A 68 8.66 17.66 -12.75
N ASN A 69 8.66 16.50 -12.08
CA ASN A 69 9.61 16.21 -11.00
C ASN A 69 10.30 14.87 -11.23
N PRO A 70 11.50 14.86 -11.83
CA PRO A 70 12.23 13.60 -12.07
C PRO A 70 12.72 12.92 -10.78
N SER A 71 12.74 13.64 -9.67
CA SER A 71 13.17 13.12 -8.36
C SER A 71 11.99 12.71 -7.46
N TYR A 72 10.80 12.52 -8.03
CA TYR A 72 9.59 12.32 -7.25
C TYR A 72 9.66 11.09 -6.32
N ILE A 73 10.30 10.01 -6.75
CA ILE A 73 10.43 8.81 -5.91
C ILE A 73 11.25 9.11 -4.66
N GLN A 74 12.37 9.82 -4.82
CA GLN A 74 13.21 10.20 -3.69
C GLN A 74 12.47 11.13 -2.73
N ASP A 75 11.73 12.09 -3.26
CA ASP A 75 10.94 13.01 -2.45
C ASP A 75 9.84 12.29 -1.67
N ILE A 76 9.16 11.33 -2.30
CA ILE A 76 8.16 10.49 -1.64
C ILE A 76 8.81 9.66 -0.52
N GLN A 77 9.94 9.02 -0.79
CA GLN A 77 10.64 8.22 0.20
C GLN A 77 11.13 9.06 1.39
N ASN A 78 11.58 10.28 1.15
CA ASN A 78 11.98 11.21 2.21
C ASN A 78 10.76 11.60 3.06
N TRP A 79 9.62 11.86 2.44
CA TRP A 79 8.36 12.14 3.13
C TRP A 79 7.93 10.96 4.00
N ILE A 80 7.98 9.74 3.46
CA ILE A 80 7.64 8.52 4.20
C ILE A 80 8.56 8.35 5.40
N GLN A 81 9.86 8.57 5.23
CA GLN A 81 10.83 8.48 6.33
C GLN A 81 10.50 9.47 7.44
N PHE A 82 10.16 10.71 7.09
CA PHE A 82 9.74 11.72 8.04
C PHE A 82 8.47 11.30 8.79
N GLU A 83 7.45 10.83 8.06
CA GLU A 83 6.19 10.39 8.65
C GLU A 83 6.38 9.22 9.63
N ILE A 84 7.21 8.25 9.28
CA ILE A 84 7.51 7.12 10.17
C ILE A 84 8.18 7.62 11.45
N ALA A 85 9.16 8.52 11.33
CA ALA A 85 9.85 9.08 12.49
C ALA A 85 8.86 9.79 13.43
N GLU A 86 7.90 10.55 12.89
CA GLU A 86 6.87 11.21 13.68
C GLU A 86 5.92 10.19 14.34
N ARG A 87 5.50 9.16 13.60
CA ARG A 87 4.63 8.10 14.14
C ARG A 87 5.31 7.32 15.27
N LEU A 88 6.61 7.06 15.17
CA LEU A 88 7.37 6.34 16.18
C LEU A 88 7.51 7.12 17.49
N LYS A 89 7.43 8.44 17.47
CA LYS A 89 7.42 9.27 18.69
C LYS A 89 6.18 8.96 19.54
N ALA A 90 5.03 8.76 18.89
CA ALA A 90 3.77 8.46 19.58
C ALA A 90 3.62 6.96 19.88
N ASN A 91 4.09 6.08 19.00
CA ASN A 91 3.91 4.64 19.07
C ASN A 91 5.23 3.90 18.76
N PRO A 92 6.14 3.78 19.74
CA PRO A 92 7.39 3.06 19.54
C PRO A 92 7.15 1.59 19.17
N GLY A 93 8.03 1.03 18.35
CA GLY A 93 7.98 -0.39 17.98
C GLY A 93 6.99 -0.75 16.88
N THR A 94 6.31 0.21 16.27
CA THR A 94 5.35 -0.03 15.19
C THR A 94 5.98 -0.17 13.81
N TYR A 95 7.28 0.06 13.70
CA TYR A 95 8.09 -0.15 12.50
C TYR A 95 9.38 -0.88 12.89
N PHE A 96 10.02 -1.55 11.93
CA PHE A 96 11.31 -2.19 12.17
C PHE A 96 12.40 -1.14 12.41
N ASP A 97 13.42 -1.49 13.20
CA ASP A 97 14.50 -0.57 13.55
C ASP A 97 15.25 -0.04 12.32
N ASN A 98 15.37 -0.88 11.28
CA ASN A 98 16.03 -0.53 10.03
C ASN A 98 15.04 -0.04 8.95
N TYR A 99 13.93 0.56 9.35
CA TYR A 99 12.89 1.01 8.43
C TYR A 99 13.41 1.98 7.35
N GLN A 100 14.42 2.77 7.65
CA GLN A 100 15.00 3.74 6.72
C GLN A 100 15.56 3.05 5.46
N GLU A 101 16.20 1.92 5.63
CA GLU A 101 16.67 1.10 4.52
C GLU A 101 15.53 0.33 3.86
N LEU A 102 14.67 -0.28 4.66
CA LEU A 102 13.59 -1.12 4.17
C LEU A 102 12.57 -0.33 3.34
N LEU A 103 12.24 0.90 3.72
CA LEU A 103 11.27 1.70 2.97
C LEU A 103 11.75 2.02 1.56
N ARG A 104 13.07 2.09 1.34
CA ARG A 104 13.64 2.32 0.02
C ARG A 104 13.76 1.04 -0.79
N ASN A 105 14.18 -0.06 -0.15
CA ASN A 105 14.35 -1.35 -0.81
C ASN A 105 13.01 -2.03 -1.16
N SER A 106 11.98 -1.77 -0.36
CA SER A 106 10.64 -2.35 -0.55
C SER A 106 9.67 -1.40 -1.25
N PHE A 107 10.14 -0.27 -1.75
CA PHE A 107 9.29 0.69 -2.45
C PHE A 107 8.91 0.14 -3.83
N HIS A 108 7.61 0.08 -4.10
CA HIS A 108 7.06 -0.32 -5.39
C HIS A 108 6.18 0.80 -5.93
N PRO A 109 6.54 1.43 -7.07
CA PRO A 109 5.76 2.54 -7.63
C PRO A 109 4.31 2.17 -7.96
N GLU A 110 4.01 0.91 -8.17
CA GLU A 110 2.64 0.43 -8.41
C GLU A 110 1.78 0.37 -7.14
N ASN A 111 2.40 0.44 -5.96
CA ASN A 111 1.68 0.36 -4.69
C ASN A 111 1.15 1.73 -4.27
N PHE A 112 0.19 2.22 -5.02
CA PHE A 112 -0.51 3.48 -4.71
C PHE A 112 -1.96 3.41 -5.14
N TYR A 113 -2.78 4.27 -4.55
CA TYR A 113 -4.13 4.56 -5.01
C TYR A 113 -4.49 6.01 -4.67
N LEU A 114 -5.52 6.53 -5.35
CA LEU A 114 -5.99 7.89 -5.11
C LEU A 114 -7.10 7.89 -4.06
N THR A 115 -7.15 8.96 -3.29
CA THR A 115 -8.28 9.33 -2.43
C THR A 115 -8.64 10.79 -2.70
N PRO A 116 -9.82 11.27 -2.26
CA PRO A 116 -10.11 12.70 -2.37
C PRO A 116 -9.07 13.61 -1.70
N GLY A 117 -8.36 13.11 -0.68
CA GLY A 117 -7.34 13.87 0.02
C GLY A 117 -5.96 13.87 -0.62
N GLY A 118 -5.69 12.96 -1.55
CA GLY A 118 -4.37 12.84 -2.18
C GLY A 118 -4.04 11.43 -2.63
N ILE A 119 -2.75 11.21 -2.85
CA ILE A 119 -2.20 9.92 -3.24
C ILE A 119 -1.79 9.16 -2.00
N VAL A 120 -2.23 7.90 -1.88
CA VAL A 120 -1.79 7.01 -0.80
C VAL A 120 -0.76 6.04 -1.37
N ILE A 121 0.40 6.02 -0.74
CA ILE A 121 1.45 5.02 -0.96
C ILE A 121 1.35 3.98 0.16
N TYR A 122 1.44 2.70 -0.18
CA TYR A 122 1.37 1.64 0.82
C TYR A 122 2.49 0.62 0.64
N TYR A 123 2.75 -0.10 1.73
CA TYR A 123 3.70 -1.21 1.77
C TYR A 123 2.95 -2.47 2.21
N GLN A 124 3.37 -3.62 1.68
CA GLN A 124 2.78 -4.89 2.08
C GLN A 124 3.13 -5.24 3.54
N GLN A 125 2.41 -6.18 4.10
CA GLN A 125 2.72 -6.71 5.43
C GLN A 125 4.18 -7.18 5.48
N TYR A 126 4.86 -6.92 6.58
CA TYR A 126 6.26 -7.28 6.84
C TYR A 126 7.30 -6.54 6.02
N ASP A 127 6.94 -5.72 5.05
CA ASP A 127 7.96 -5.02 4.25
C ASP A 127 8.77 -4.03 5.09
N ILE A 128 8.10 -3.26 5.96
CA ILE A 128 8.76 -2.22 6.77
C ILE A 128 8.33 -2.22 8.24
N ALA A 129 7.39 -3.09 8.61
CA ALA A 129 6.76 -3.07 9.93
C ALA A 129 6.37 -4.48 10.36
N PRO A 130 6.20 -4.75 11.69
CA PRO A 130 5.69 -6.02 12.18
C PRO A 130 4.26 -6.28 11.70
N TYR A 131 3.85 -7.55 11.74
CA TYR A 131 2.51 -7.98 11.34
C TYR A 131 1.39 -7.16 12.02
N SER A 132 1.55 -6.86 13.30
CA SER A 132 0.56 -6.11 14.08
C SER A 132 0.29 -4.69 13.55
N SER A 133 1.21 -4.13 12.78
CA SER A 133 1.03 -2.81 12.14
C SER A 133 0.25 -2.89 10.83
N GLY A 134 -0.02 -4.08 10.32
CA GLY A 134 -0.78 -4.29 9.10
C GLY A 134 -0.05 -3.80 7.84
N ILE A 135 -0.80 -3.19 6.94
CA ILE A 135 -0.29 -2.58 5.70
C ILE A 135 -0.12 -1.08 5.95
N PRO A 136 1.13 -0.58 6.09
CA PRO A 136 1.35 0.84 6.33
C PRO A 136 0.94 1.69 5.14
N GLU A 137 0.30 2.83 5.42
CA GLU A 137 -0.20 3.77 4.41
C GLU A 137 0.32 5.18 4.70
N PHE A 138 0.64 5.92 3.62
CA PHE A 138 1.17 7.27 3.71
C PHE A 138 0.44 8.17 2.72
N LEU A 139 -0.22 9.20 3.23
CA LEU A 139 -0.95 10.15 2.40
C LEU A 139 -0.02 11.26 1.93
N LEU A 140 0.00 11.44 0.60
CA LEU A 140 0.63 12.58 -0.06
C LEU A 140 -0.50 13.50 -0.52
N PRO A 141 -0.74 14.64 0.16
CA PRO A 141 -1.79 15.55 -0.26
C PRO A 141 -1.56 16.05 -1.69
N PHE A 142 -2.65 16.28 -2.43
CA PHE A 142 -2.53 16.92 -3.74
C PHE A 142 -1.96 18.31 -3.59
N ASP A 143 -0.94 18.63 -4.39
CA ASP A 143 -0.26 19.92 -4.40
C ASP A 143 -0.17 20.48 -5.82
N ALA A 144 0.59 21.57 -5.99
CA ALA A 144 0.77 22.20 -7.28
C ALA A 144 1.44 21.29 -8.32
N ASP A 145 2.27 20.33 -7.88
CA ASP A 145 2.97 19.40 -8.78
C ASP A 145 2.05 18.30 -9.29
N THR A 146 1.05 17.90 -8.49
CA THR A 146 0.07 16.88 -8.86
C THR A 146 -1.17 17.46 -9.53
N SER A 147 -1.45 18.74 -9.39
CA SER A 147 -2.67 19.38 -9.91
C SER A 147 -2.67 19.59 -11.42
N ASN A 148 -1.59 19.29 -12.11
CA ASN A 148 -1.44 19.47 -13.56
C ASN A 148 -1.69 18.18 -14.37
N VAL A 149 -2.34 17.20 -13.78
CA VAL A 149 -2.67 15.93 -14.43
C VAL A 149 -4.06 15.96 -15.05
#